data_51ec967b950e28d6696c4bc36646c82e
#
_entry.id   51ec967b950e28d6696c4bc36646c82e
#
_cell.length_a   1.000
_cell.length_b   1.000
_cell.length_c   1.000
_cell.angle_alpha   90.00
_cell.angle_beta   90.00
_cell.angle_gamma   90.00
#
_symmetry.space_group_name_H-M   'P 1'
#
loop_
_entity.id
_entity.type
_entity.pdbx_description
1 polymer ?
#
loop_
_entity_poly.entity_id
_entity_poly.type
_entity_poly.pdbx_seq_one_letter_code
_entity_poly.pdbx_strand_id
1 'polypeptide(L)'
;MRTSPQLTSPMKQLLDKLTSRGSASLDDTELLTLLLGEGGEQAAARRLAERLLEYYDGALARLGRDPLPRLRMVEGMGQRRAARIAAAAELGRRILQAQAAETTTLVTSDDVIRLFRPELEQLDHEECWAVYLSSSNRIIERQRISQGGVQGTVVAHRLIVKRALELLATQLILVHNHPSGSAEASEPDRMLTARIAQAAALFDIRLLDHIIVARAGSFSFRSAGLL
;
A
#
# COMPACT_ATOMS: atom_id res chain seq x y z
N MET A 1 3.95 -57.41 15.16
CA MET A 1 4.25 -56.51 14.06
C MET A 1 4.14 -55.05 14.55
N ARG A 2 5.24 -54.38 14.82
CA ARG A 2 5.24 -52.96 15.17
C ARG A 2 5.28 -52.17 13.88
N THR A 3 4.18 -51.52 13.54
CA THR A 3 4.11 -50.56 12.44
C THR A 3 4.97 -49.37 12.82
N SER A 4 6.12 -49.18 12.15
CA SER A 4 6.97 -47.98 12.24
C SER A 4 6.10 -46.78 11.91
N PRO A 5 6.19 -45.66 12.69
CA PRO A 5 5.50 -44.44 12.35
C PRO A 5 6.08 -43.97 11.01
N GLN A 6 5.22 -43.90 9.98
CA GLN A 6 5.58 -43.23 8.72
C GLN A 6 5.94 -41.77 9.06
N LEU A 7 7.21 -41.43 8.95
CA LEU A 7 7.69 -40.05 8.99
C LEU A 7 6.92 -39.26 7.92
N THR A 8 5.90 -38.54 8.35
CA THR A 8 5.15 -37.67 7.48
C THR A 8 6.11 -36.63 6.88
N SER A 9 6.15 -36.55 5.55
CA SER A 9 6.97 -35.56 4.85
C SER A 9 6.73 -34.16 5.47
N PRO A 10 7.78 -33.37 5.75
CA PRO A 10 7.61 -32.01 6.29
C PRO A 10 6.63 -31.15 5.47
N MET A 11 6.52 -31.32 4.11
CA MET A 11 5.50 -30.67 3.27
C MET A 11 4.09 -31.11 3.64
N LYS A 12 3.90 -32.40 3.94
CA LYS A 12 2.61 -32.88 4.40
C LYS A 12 2.20 -32.23 5.71
N GLN A 13 3.13 -32.11 6.66
CA GLN A 13 2.88 -31.41 7.94
C GLN A 13 2.49 -29.95 7.71
N LEU A 14 3.15 -29.26 6.78
CA LEU A 14 2.86 -27.87 6.45
C LEU A 14 1.48 -27.73 5.77
N LEU A 15 1.13 -28.62 4.84
CA LEU A 15 -0.19 -28.68 4.23
C LEU A 15 -1.28 -29.05 5.23
N ASP A 16 -1.02 -30.00 6.14
CA ASP A 16 -1.93 -30.37 7.22
C ASP A 16 -2.18 -29.17 8.17
N LYS A 17 -1.13 -28.41 8.50
CA LYS A 17 -1.25 -27.17 9.28
C LYS A 17 -2.10 -26.11 8.55
N LEU A 18 -1.83 -25.89 7.26
CA LEU A 18 -2.62 -24.97 6.43
C LEU A 18 -4.10 -25.40 6.38
N THR A 19 -4.35 -26.68 6.13
CA THR A 19 -5.73 -27.22 5.98
C THR A 19 -6.51 -27.20 7.30
N SER A 20 -5.84 -27.51 8.42
CA SER A 20 -6.52 -27.63 9.71
C SER A 20 -6.65 -26.30 10.47
N ARG A 21 -5.73 -25.34 10.26
CA ARG A 21 -5.64 -24.08 11.04
C ARG A 21 -5.72 -22.83 10.18
N GLY A 22 -5.77 -22.95 8.86
CA GLY A 22 -5.80 -21.84 7.92
C GLY A 22 -4.43 -21.17 7.71
N SER A 23 -4.35 -20.32 6.68
CA SER A 23 -3.11 -19.64 6.26
C SER A 23 -2.55 -18.69 7.32
N ALA A 24 -3.39 -18.07 8.14
CA ALA A 24 -2.97 -17.16 9.21
C ALA A 24 -2.15 -17.85 10.32
N SER A 25 -2.16 -19.19 10.38
CA SER A 25 -1.35 -19.95 11.34
C SER A 25 0.09 -20.17 10.89
N LEU A 26 0.40 -19.89 9.63
CA LEU A 26 1.73 -20.08 9.04
C LEU A 26 2.58 -18.84 9.26
N ASP A 27 3.87 -19.05 9.59
CA ASP A 27 4.85 -17.97 9.60
C ASP A 27 5.34 -17.65 8.17
N ASP A 28 6.11 -16.56 8.05
CA ASP A 28 6.61 -16.08 6.76
C ASP A 28 7.50 -17.11 6.05
N THR A 29 8.32 -17.85 6.82
CA THR A 29 9.16 -18.92 6.28
C THR A 29 8.31 -20.06 5.72
N GLU A 30 7.25 -20.44 6.43
CA GLU A 30 6.32 -21.48 6.02
C GLU A 30 5.53 -21.07 4.76
N LEU A 31 5.05 -19.83 4.69
CA LEU A 31 4.36 -19.29 3.51
C LEU A 31 5.30 -19.27 2.29
N LEU A 32 6.51 -18.75 2.45
CA LEU A 32 7.51 -18.74 1.39
C LEU A 32 7.92 -20.17 0.98
N THR A 33 8.03 -21.09 1.93
CA THR A 33 8.33 -22.49 1.63
C THR A 33 7.25 -23.13 0.73
N LEU A 34 5.97 -22.81 0.96
CA LEU A 34 4.87 -23.27 0.08
C LEU A 34 5.00 -22.70 -1.32
N LEU A 35 5.31 -21.41 -1.45
CA LEU A 35 5.46 -20.75 -2.75
C LEU A 35 6.68 -21.23 -3.54
N LEU A 36 7.78 -21.55 -2.85
CA LEU A 36 9.05 -21.93 -3.44
C LEU A 36 9.19 -23.44 -3.68
N GLY A 37 8.36 -24.25 -3.01
CA GLY A 37 8.42 -25.71 -3.11
C GLY A 37 8.02 -26.25 -4.48
N GLU A 38 8.81 -27.19 -4.98
CA GLU A 38 8.53 -27.96 -6.20
C GLU A 38 8.79 -29.44 -5.93
N GLY A 39 7.87 -30.32 -6.33
CA GLY A 39 8.09 -31.75 -6.57
C GLY A 39 8.83 -32.56 -5.49
N GLY A 40 8.70 -32.22 -4.19
CA GLY A 40 9.30 -33.02 -3.11
C GLY A 40 10.60 -32.41 -2.53
N GLU A 41 11.13 -31.32 -3.07
CA GLU A 41 12.35 -30.64 -2.60
C GLU A 41 12.13 -29.66 -1.42
N GLN A 42 11.30 -30.03 -0.48
CA GLN A 42 10.87 -29.12 0.58
C GLN A 42 12.01 -28.59 1.47
N ALA A 43 12.97 -29.43 1.82
CA ALA A 43 14.12 -28.97 2.62
C ALA A 43 14.94 -27.91 1.88
N ALA A 44 15.03 -28.00 0.55
CA ALA A 44 15.65 -26.99 -0.29
C ALA A 44 14.81 -25.72 -0.37
N ALA A 45 13.48 -25.84 -0.50
CA ALA A 45 12.56 -24.73 -0.50
C ALA A 45 12.58 -23.95 0.83
N ARG A 46 12.60 -24.65 1.96
CA ARG A 46 12.71 -24.02 3.29
C ARG A 46 14.02 -23.25 3.47
N ARG A 47 15.15 -23.88 3.13
CA ARG A 47 16.45 -23.19 3.17
C ARG A 47 16.49 -21.95 2.25
N LEU A 48 15.83 -22.01 1.11
CA LEU A 48 15.71 -20.87 0.21
C LEU A 48 14.81 -19.77 0.80
N ALA A 49 13.70 -20.13 1.45
CA ALA A 49 12.84 -19.21 2.15
C ALA A 49 13.57 -18.47 3.29
N GLU A 50 14.35 -19.22 4.09
CA GLU A 50 15.17 -18.68 5.18
C GLU A 50 16.22 -17.68 4.63
N ARG A 51 16.96 -18.06 3.57
CA ARG A 51 17.91 -17.16 2.90
C ARG A 51 17.28 -15.93 2.28
N LEU A 52 16.07 -16.08 1.72
CA LEU A 52 15.32 -14.97 1.15
C LEU A 52 14.95 -13.97 2.24
N LEU A 53 14.42 -14.42 3.37
CA LEU A 53 14.12 -13.57 4.51
C LEU A 53 15.38 -12.90 5.09
N GLU A 54 16.48 -13.64 5.22
CA GLU A 54 17.75 -13.08 5.66
C GLU A 54 18.26 -11.98 4.71
N TYR A 55 18.21 -12.20 3.40
CA TYR A 55 18.62 -11.20 2.39
C TYR A 55 17.82 -9.89 2.49
N TYR A 56 16.57 -9.95 2.92
CA TYR A 56 15.68 -8.80 3.11
C TYR A 56 15.54 -8.35 4.56
N ASP A 57 16.34 -8.86 5.50
CA ASP A 57 16.26 -8.56 6.94
C ASP A 57 14.85 -8.82 7.52
N GLY A 58 14.13 -9.81 7.01
CA GLY A 58 12.74 -10.12 7.38
C GLY A 58 11.69 -9.13 6.80
N ALA A 59 12.11 -8.14 6.02
CA ALA A 59 11.22 -7.10 5.53
C ALA A 59 10.42 -7.54 4.29
N LEU A 60 9.27 -8.20 4.48
CA LEU A 60 8.39 -8.65 3.38
C LEU A 60 7.97 -7.51 2.44
N ALA A 61 7.81 -6.30 2.96
CA ALA A 61 7.48 -5.14 2.13
C ALA A 61 8.58 -4.81 1.10
N ARG A 62 9.87 -5.01 1.45
CA ARG A 62 10.99 -4.85 0.52
C ARG A 62 11.02 -5.98 -0.50
N LEU A 63 10.84 -7.22 -0.03
CA LEU A 63 10.75 -8.41 -0.89
C LEU A 63 9.65 -8.25 -1.96
N GLY A 64 8.47 -7.78 -1.57
CA GLY A 64 7.33 -7.62 -2.48
C GLY A 64 7.47 -6.48 -3.50
N ARG A 65 8.43 -5.57 -3.32
CA ARG A 65 8.69 -4.42 -4.22
C ARG A 65 9.80 -4.68 -5.23
N ASP A 66 10.68 -5.62 -4.94
CA ASP A 66 11.86 -5.82 -5.78
C ASP A 66 11.49 -6.44 -7.13
N PRO A 67 12.10 -5.94 -8.22
CA PRO A 67 11.87 -6.48 -9.56
C PRO A 67 12.47 -7.88 -9.68
N LEU A 68 11.90 -8.69 -10.59
CA LEU A 68 12.29 -10.08 -10.81
C LEU A 68 13.81 -10.30 -10.98
N PRO A 69 14.57 -9.44 -11.67
CA PRO A 69 16.03 -9.59 -11.74
C PRO A 69 16.71 -9.56 -10.37
N ARG A 70 16.24 -8.72 -9.45
CA ARG A 70 16.81 -8.58 -8.12
C ARG A 70 16.50 -9.78 -7.22
N LEU A 71 15.28 -10.31 -7.30
CA LEU A 71 14.91 -11.56 -6.62
C LEU A 71 15.84 -12.71 -7.04
N ARG A 72 16.24 -12.75 -8.31
CA ARG A 72 17.14 -13.78 -8.85
C ARG A 72 18.60 -13.69 -8.36
N MET A 73 18.98 -12.60 -7.69
CA MET A 73 20.32 -12.47 -7.08
C MET A 73 20.48 -13.34 -5.82
N VAL A 74 19.37 -13.77 -5.22
CA VAL A 74 19.41 -14.69 -4.08
C VAL A 74 19.79 -16.08 -4.57
N GLU A 75 20.82 -16.67 -3.97
CA GLU A 75 21.34 -17.99 -4.35
C GLU A 75 20.25 -19.07 -4.27
N GLY A 76 20.06 -19.83 -5.36
CA GLY A 76 19.03 -20.84 -5.49
C GLY A 76 17.68 -20.30 -5.96
N MET A 77 17.55 -18.98 -6.19
CA MET A 77 16.35 -18.35 -6.74
C MET A 77 16.35 -18.40 -8.27
N GLY A 78 15.90 -19.50 -8.84
CA GLY A 78 15.71 -19.63 -10.28
C GLY A 78 14.53 -18.78 -10.78
N GLN A 79 14.44 -18.63 -12.11
CA GLN A 79 13.41 -17.80 -12.76
C GLN A 79 11.98 -18.14 -12.34
N ARG A 80 11.63 -19.43 -12.26
CA ARG A 80 10.28 -19.88 -11.89
C ARG A 80 9.92 -19.48 -10.45
N ARG A 81 10.84 -19.68 -9.50
CA ARG A 81 10.66 -19.33 -8.09
C ARG A 81 10.52 -17.82 -7.91
N ALA A 82 11.40 -17.04 -8.55
CA ALA A 82 11.30 -15.58 -8.54
C ALA A 82 9.97 -15.08 -9.13
N ALA A 83 9.51 -15.68 -10.24
CA ALA A 83 8.24 -15.32 -10.85
C ALA A 83 7.04 -15.61 -9.92
N ARG A 84 7.06 -16.72 -9.14
CA ARG A 84 5.99 -17.00 -8.17
C ARG A 84 5.94 -15.97 -7.04
N ILE A 85 7.10 -15.57 -6.51
CA ILE A 85 7.16 -14.53 -5.48
C ILE A 85 6.64 -13.21 -6.04
N ALA A 86 7.09 -12.79 -7.22
CA ALA A 86 6.62 -11.56 -7.85
C ALA A 86 5.10 -11.59 -8.13
N ALA A 87 4.58 -12.72 -8.61
CA ALA A 87 3.15 -12.90 -8.85
C ALA A 87 2.33 -12.87 -7.55
N ALA A 88 2.81 -13.51 -6.48
CA ALA A 88 2.15 -13.49 -5.17
C ALA A 88 2.12 -12.08 -4.58
N ALA A 89 3.23 -11.34 -4.67
CA ALA A 89 3.29 -9.95 -4.22
C ALA A 89 2.33 -9.06 -5.02
N GLU A 90 2.27 -9.20 -6.34
CA GLU A 90 1.37 -8.44 -7.21
C GLU A 90 -0.11 -8.77 -6.93
N LEU A 91 -0.44 -10.04 -6.70
CA LEU A 91 -1.80 -10.43 -6.30
C LEU A 91 -2.19 -9.81 -4.96
N GLY A 92 -1.30 -9.84 -3.97
CA GLY A 92 -1.52 -9.19 -2.67
C GLY A 92 -1.79 -7.69 -2.83
N ARG A 93 -1.02 -7.00 -3.67
CA ARG A 93 -1.21 -5.58 -3.99
C ARG A 93 -2.57 -5.33 -4.65
N ARG A 94 -2.97 -6.16 -5.63
CA ARG A 94 -4.29 -6.03 -6.30
C ARG A 94 -5.46 -6.31 -5.37
N ILE A 95 -5.32 -7.27 -4.45
CA ILE A 95 -6.35 -7.54 -3.44
C ILE A 95 -6.55 -6.32 -2.54
N LEU A 96 -5.47 -5.71 -2.06
CA LEU A 96 -5.53 -4.48 -1.25
C LEU A 96 -6.15 -3.31 -2.03
N GLN A 97 -5.80 -3.16 -3.31
CA GLN A 97 -6.41 -2.14 -4.18
C GLN A 97 -7.92 -2.38 -4.39
N ALA A 98 -8.33 -3.63 -4.62
CA ALA A 98 -9.75 -3.95 -4.79
C ALA A 98 -10.54 -3.66 -3.49
N GLN A 99 -10.02 -4.07 -2.33
CA GLN A 99 -10.62 -3.75 -1.03
C GLN A 99 -10.71 -2.25 -0.78
N ALA A 100 -9.67 -1.50 -1.15
CA ALA A 100 -9.67 -0.05 -1.05
C ALA A 100 -10.71 0.59 -1.98
N ALA A 101 -10.89 0.05 -3.19
CA ALA A 101 -11.88 0.54 -4.16
C ALA A 101 -13.34 0.35 -3.68
N GLU A 102 -13.61 -0.64 -2.82
CA GLU A 102 -14.92 -0.84 -2.20
C GLU A 102 -15.25 0.19 -1.12
N THR A 103 -14.25 0.96 -0.64
CA THR A 103 -14.46 2.00 0.36
C THR A 103 -15.22 3.17 -0.26
N THR A 104 -16.48 3.33 0.13
CA THR A 104 -17.37 4.40 -0.38
C THR A 104 -17.55 5.58 0.58
N THR A 105 -17.17 5.42 1.85
CA THR A 105 -17.30 6.42 2.91
C THR A 105 -15.99 6.53 3.69
N LEU A 106 -15.53 7.75 3.92
CA LEU A 106 -14.30 8.04 4.67
C LEU A 106 -14.66 8.69 6.00
N VAL A 107 -14.37 8.04 7.11
CA VAL A 107 -14.67 8.52 8.47
C VAL A 107 -13.42 9.02 9.18
N THR A 108 -12.30 8.34 8.96
CA THR A 108 -11.02 8.60 9.62
C THR A 108 -9.90 8.86 8.62
N SER A 109 -8.80 9.49 9.08
CA SER A 109 -7.58 9.62 8.27
C SER A 109 -7.02 8.26 7.86
N ASP A 110 -7.19 7.23 8.71
CA ASP A 110 -6.76 5.86 8.41
C ASP A 110 -7.53 5.24 7.24
N ASP A 111 -8.80 5.58 7.06
CA ASP A 111 -9.58 5.12 5.90
C ASP A 111 -8.97 5.65 4.60
N VAL A 112 -8.56 6.93 4.60
CA VAL A 112 -7.92 7.57 3.46
C VAL A 112 -6.53 6.96 3.20
N ILE A 113 -5.75 6.73 4.26
CA ILE A 113 -4.43 6.11 4.17
C ILE A 113 -4.56 4.70 3.57
N ARG A 114 -5.49 3.88 4.06
CA ARG A 114 -5.74 2.54 3.50
C ARG A 114 -6.15 2.58 2.03
N LEU A 115 -6.95 3.59 1.64
CA LEU A 115 -7.41 3.77 0.28
C LEU A 115 -6.26 4.10 -0.69
N PHE A 116 -5.33 4.97 -0.29
CA PHE A 116 -4.31 5.51 -1.18
C PHE A 116 -2.94 4.86 -1.06
N ARG A 117 -2.61 4.27 0.10
CA ARG A 117 -1.29 3.65 0.33
C ARG A 117 -0.91 2.60 -0.72
N PRO A 118 -1.79 1.66 -1.15
CA PRO A 118 -1.44 0.65 -2.14
C PRO A 118 -1.06 1.22 -3.52
N GLU A 119 -1.54 2.42 -3.84
CA GLU A 119 -1.28 3.10 -5.11
C GLU A 119 -0.05 4.02 -5.01
N LEU A 120 0.03 4.83 -3.94
CA LEU A 120 0.95 5.94 -3.85
C LEU A 120 2.30 5.58 -3.21
N GLU A 121 2.34 4.64 -2.27
CA GLU A 121 3.55 4.33 -1.50
C GLU A 121 4.73 3.85 -2.37
N GLN A 122 4.45 3.28 -3.54
CA GLN A 122 5.45 2.66 -4.41
C GLN A 122 5.93 3.56 -5.55
N LEU A 123 5.31 4.73 -5.72
CA LEU A 123 5.68 5.64 -6.79
C LEU A 123 7.06 6.23 -6.55
N ASP A 124 7.81 6.39 -7.64
CA ASP A 124 9.12 7.04 -7.68
C ASP A 124 9.03 8.56 -7.95
N HIS A 125 7.82 9.07 -8.14
CA HIS A 125 7.48 10.46 -8.35
C HIS A 125 6.34 10.90 -7.43
N GLU A 126 6.18 12.20 -7.23
CA GLU A 126 5.09 12.76 -6.45
C GLU A 126 3.80 12.78 -7.27
N GLU A 127 2.71 12.36 -6.66
CA GLU A 127 1.35 12.58 -7.12
C GLU A 127 0.52 13.27 -6.04
N CYS A 128 -0.30 14.22 -6.46
CA CYS A 128 -1.28 14.84 -5.58
C CYS A 128 -2.71 14.51 -6.07
N TRP A 129 -3.54 14.11 -5.14
CA TRP A 129 -4.93 13.72 -5.36
C TRP A 129 -5.88 14.56 -4.54
N ALA A 130 -7.05 14.85 -5.10
CA ALA A 130 -8.19 15.40 -4.38
C ALA A 130 -9.31 14.35 -4.31
N VAL A 131 -9.90 14.21 -3.12
CA VAL A 131 -11.07 13.39 -2.87
C VAL A 131 -12.24 14.31 -2.57
N TYR A 132 -13.27 14.24 -3.37
CA TYR A 132 -14.48 15.03 -3.26
C TYR A 132 -15.55 14.24 -2.53
N LEU A 133 -16.13 14.83 -1.48
CA LEU A 133 -17.04 14.13 -0.58
C LEU A 133 -18.39 14.87 -0.45
N SER A 134 -19.44 14.08 -0.22
CA SER A 134 -20.73 14.58 0.23
C SER A 134 -20.66 14.98 1.72
N SER A 135 -21.73 15.62 2.22
CA SER A 135 -21.88 15.96 3.64
C SER A 135 -21.89 14.75 4.58
N SER A 136 -22.15 13.55 4.07
CA SER A 136 -22.08 12.27 4.81
C SER A 136 -20.75 11.53 4.61
N ASN A 137 -19.69 12.22 4.18
CA ASN A 137 -18.35 11.67 3.92
C ASN A 137 -18.31 10.57 2.84
N ARG A 138 -19.34 10.46 2.00
CA ARG A 138 -19.31 9.53 0.85
C ARG A 138 -18.41 10.09 -0.24
N ILE A 139 -17.56 9.26 -0.79
CA ILE A 139 -16.73 9.60 -1.95
C ILE A 139 -17.64 9.83 -3.15
N ILE A 140 -17.57 11.03 -3.72
CA ILE A 140 -18.21 11.39 -4.99
C ILE A 140 -17.23 11.10 -6.12
N GLU A 141 -15.98 11.58 -5.98
CA GLU A 141 -14.93 11.39 -6.99
C GLU A 141 -13.54 11.43 -6.32
N ARG A 142 -12.59 10.73 -6.94
CA ARG A 142 -11.15 10.84 -6.68
C ARG A 142 -10.48 11.32 -7.95
N GLN A 143 -9.75 12.42 -7.88
CA GLN A 143 -9.09 13.01 -9.03
C GLN A 143 -7.61 13.21 -8.75
N ARG A 144 -6.76 12.71 -9.64
CA ARG A 144 -5.33 13.07 -9.63
C ARG A 144 -5.17 14.49 -10.15
N ILE A 145 -4.58 15.36 -9.33
CA ILE A 145 -4.41 16.78 -9.62
C ILE A 145 -3.07 17.05 -10.29
N SER A 146 -2.03 16.37 -9.84
CA SER A 146 -0.68 16.52 -10.42
C SER A 146 0.11 15.21 -10.36
N GLN A 147 1.09 15.11 -11.26
CA GLN A 147 2.06 14.01 -11.34
C GLN A 147 3.43 14.62 -11.67
N GLY A 148 4.47 14.23 -10.90
CA GLY A 148 5.85 14.64 -11.21
C GLY A 148 6.29 15.99 -10.66
N GLY A 149 5.87 16.38 -9.43
CA GLY A 149 6.39 17.53 -8.69
C GLY A 149 5.44 18.70 -8.49
N VAL A 150 5.69 19.45 -7.43
CA VAL A 150 4.80 20.49 -6.87
C VAL A 150 4.78 21.81 -7.67
N GLN A 151 5.40 21.89 -8.85
CA GLN A 151 5.48 23.16 -9.62
C GLN A 151 4.12 23.68 -10.16
N GLY A 152 3.02 22.95 -9.93
CA GLY A 152 1.66 23.32 -10.35
C GLY A 152 0.79 24.02 -9.30
N THR A 153 1.31 24.44 -8.16
CA THR A 153 0.53 24.86 -6.98
C THR A 153 -0.43 26.02 -7.20
N VAL A 154 -0.15 26.95 -8.09
CA VAL A 154 -1.04 28.12 -8.33
C VAL A 154 -2.27 27.74 -9.16
N VAL A 155 -2.15 26.77 -10.06
CA VAL A 155 -3.25 26.30 -10.91
C VAL A 155 -4.10 25.27 -10.18
N ALA A 156 -3.50 24.45 -9.33
CA ALA A 156 -4.14 23.30 -8.68
C ALA A 156 -5.35 23.70 -7.81
N HIS A 157 -5.25 24.73 -6.94
CA HIS A 157 -6.36 25.10 -6.06
C HIS A 157 -7.61 25.55 -6.81
N ARG A 158 -7.47 26.27 -7.94
CA ARG A 158 -8.61 26.69 -8.77
C ARG A 158 -9.33 25.50 -9.41
N LEU A 159 -8.55 24.52 -9.91
CA LEU A 159 -9.11 23.32 -10.53
C LEU A 159 -9.81 22.44 -9.49
N ILE A 160 -9.24 22.32 -8.30
CA ILE A 160 -9.82 21.55 -7.20
C ILE A 160 -11.14 22.16 -6.77
N VAL A 161 -11.20 23.48 -6.52
CA VAL A 161 -12.43 24.17 -6.11
C VAL A 161 -13.47 24.16 -7.23
N LYS A 162 -13.07 24.42 -8.49
CA LYS A 162 -13.98 24.31 -9.64
C LYS A 162 -14.62 22.92 -9.68
N ARG A 163 -13.81 21.86 -9.56
CA ARG A 163 -14.32 20.49 -9.63
C ARG A 163 -15.22 20.16 -8.45
N ALA A 164 -14.92 20.65 -7.26
CA ALA A 164 -15.77 20.49 -6.09
C ALA A 164 -17.16 21.11 -6.31
N LEU A 165 -17.21 22.30 -6.92
CA LEU A 165 -18.48 22.98 -7.27
C LEU A 165 -19.27 22.22 -8.34
N GLU A 166 -18.60 21.72 -9.39
CA GLU A 166 -19.25 20.90 -10.42
C GLU A 166 -19.88 19.62 -9.85
N LEU A 167 -19.23 19.02 -8.86
CA LEU A 167 -19.68 17.79 -8.20
C LEU A 167 -20.67 18.05 -7.05
N LEU A 168 -20.93 19.32 -6.71
CA LEU A 168 -21.67 19.71 -5.52
C LEU A 168 -21.12 19.09 -4.25
N ALA A 169 -19.79 18.92 -4.20
CA ALA A 169 -19.09 18.38 -3.05
C ALA A 169 -19.07 19.43 -1.93
N THR A 170 -19.33 18.99 -0.73
CA THR A 170 -19.32 19.86 0.47
C THR A 170 -18.03 19.72 1.27
N GLN A 171 -17.22 18.72 0.94
CA GLN A 171 -15.99 18.41 1.66
C GLN A 171 -14.91 17.93 0.70
N LEU A 172 -13.66 18.17 1.07
CA LEU A 172 -12.45 17.79 0.34
C LEU A 172 -11.47 17.09 1.27
N ILE A 173 -10.70 16.17 0.72
CA ILE A 173 -9.45 15.67 1.31
C ILE A 173 -8.37 15.75 0.23
N LEU A 174 -7.17 16.19 0.61
CA LEU A 174 -5.98 16.11 -0.22
C LEU A 174 -5.14 14.91 0.19
N VAL A 175 -4.52 14.26 -0.78
CA VAL A 175 -3.59 13.16 -0.53
C VAL A 175 -2.41 13.31 -1.49
N HIS A 176 -1.18 13.24 -1.00
CA HIS A 176 -0.01 13.12 -1.85
C HIS A 176 1.02 12.18 -1.26
N ASN A 177 1.96 11.73 -2.07
CA ASN A 177 3.05 10.87 -1.62
C ASN A 177 4.38 11.59 -1.64
N HIS A 178 5.30 11.17 -0.75
CA HIS A 178 6.70 11.56 -0.76
C HIS A 178 7.60 10.39 -1.20
N PRO A 179 8.15 10.40 -2.42
CA PRO A 179 9.07 9.36 -2.90
C PRO A 179 10.35 9.25 -2.07
N SER A 180 10.73 10.32 -1.36
CA SER A 180 11.87 10.33 -0.41
C SER A 180 11.73 9.31 0.71
N GLY A 181 10.48 8.89 1.00
CA GLY A 181 10.16 7.96 2.08
C GLY A 181 9.82 8.63 3.42
N SER A 182 10.09 9.92 3.63
CA SER A 182 9.66 10.68 4.82
C SER A 182 8.23 11.17 4.67
N ALA A 183 7.42 11.03 5.73
CA ALA A 183 6.05 11.55 5.77
C ALA A 183 5.96 12.97 6.38
N GLU A 184 7.09 13.64 6.64
CA GLU A 184 7.09 14.98 7.21
C GLU A 184 6.50 16.01 6.23
N ALA A 185 5.61 16.86 6.75
CA ALA A 185 5.02 17.94 5.96
C ALA A 185 6.05 19.04 5.68
N SER A 186 6.32 19.31 4.42
CA SER A 186 7.20 20.41 3.98
C SER A 186 6.48 21.76 4.09
N GLU A 187 7.25 22.84 4.00
CA GLU A 187 6.67 24.20 3.94
C GLU A 187 5.77 24.40 2.71
N PRO A 188 6.13 23.94 1.50
CA PRO A 188 5.21 23.94 0.36
C PRO A 188 3.88 23.21 0.62
N ASP A 189 3.89 22.08 1.34
CA ASP A 189 2.67 21.34 1.67
C ASP A 189 1.77 22.16 2.61
N ARG A 190 2.36 22.83 3.61
CA ARG A 190 1.63 23.74 4.52
C ARG A 190 0.99 24.88 3.76
N MET A 191 1.74 25.51 2.85
CA MET A 191 1.23 26.59 2.01
C MET A 191 0.11 26.14 1.08
N LEU A 192 0.24 24.97 0.45
CA LEU A 192 -0.78 24.37 -0.41
C LEU A 192 -2.04 24.10 0.39
N THR A 193 -1.92 23.48 1.56
CA THR A 193 -3.02 23.16 2.46
C THR A 193 -3.80 24.43 2.83
N ALA A 194 -3.09 25.46 3.31
CA ALA A 194 -3.71 26.71 3.70
C ALA A 194 -4.44 27.40 2.53
N ARG A 195 -3.83 27.45 1.34
CA ARG A 195 -4.45 28.06 0.15
C ARG A 195 -5.72 27.32 -0.29
N ILE A 196 -5.71 25.99 -0.27
CA ILE A 196 -6.89 25.20 -0.65
C ILE A 196 -7.98 25.34 0.41
N ALA A 197 -7.65 25.28 1.69
CA ALA A 197 -8.60 25.48 2.78
C ALA A 197 -9.30 26.84 2.66
N GLN A 198 -8.53 27.92 2.46
CA GLN A 198 -9.07 29.29 2.28
C GLN A 198 -9.95 29.39 1.02
N ALA A 199 -9.50 28.87 -0.11
CA ALA A 199 -10.24 28.93 -1.37
C ALA A 199 -11.54 28.13 -1.32
N ALA A 200 -11.55 26.95 -0.71
CA ALA A 200 -12.71 26.10 -0.55
C ALA A 200 -13.74 26.72 0.42
N ALA A 201 -13.27 27.33 1.51
CA ALA A 201 -14.14 27.97 2.51
C ALA A 201 -14.96 29.13 1.95
N LEU A 202 -14.50 29.82 0.89
CA LEU A 202 -15.29 30.85 0.20
C LEU A 202 -16.60 30.32 -0.43
N PHE A 203 -16.70 29.02 -0.60
CA PHE A 203 -17.84 28.33 -1.21
C PHE A 203 -18.46 27.32 -0.25
N ASP A 204 -18.27 27.48 1.06
CA ASP A 204 -18.77 26.57 2.10
C ASP A 204 -18.30 25.10 1.94
N ILE A 205 -17.18 24.88 1.25
CA ILE A 205 -16.52 23.59 1.10
C ILE A 205 -15.44 23.44 2.14
N ARG A 206 -15.48 22.36 2.94
CA ARG A 206 -14.49 22.12 3.99
C ARG A 206 -13.34 21.22 3.50
N LEU A 207 -12.11 21.65 3.67
CA LEU A 207 -10.97 20.76 3.63
C LEU A 207 -10.92 19.97 4.94
N LEU A 208 -11.22 18.67 4.88
CA LEU A 208 -11.27 17.81 6.07
C LEU A 208 -9.90 17.37 6.54
N ASP A 209 -8.99 17.08 5.61
CA ASP A 209 -7.63 16.67 5.90
C ASP A 209 -6.73 16.88 4.68
N HIS A 210 -5.42 16.91 4.93
CA HIS A 210 -4.39 16.71 3.94
C HIS A 210 -3.46 15.61 4.44
N ILE A 211 -3.30 14.56 3.66
CA ILE A 211 -2.60 13.34 4.07
C ILE A 211 -1.39 13.12 3.18
N ILE A 212 -0.24 12.92 3.82
CA ILE A 212 1.00 12.53 3.16
C ILE A 212 1.19 11.03 3.36
N VAL A 213 1.38 10.31 2.26
CA VAL A 213 1.69 8.87 2.27
C VAL A 213 3.15 8.67 1.89
N ALA A 214 3.92 8.00 2.74
CA ALA A 214 5.31 7.68 2.47
C ALA A 214 5.68 6.29 2.96
N ARG A 215 6.84 5.78 2.55
CA ARG A 215 7.31 4.45 2.95
C ARG A 215 7.51 4.30 4.45
N ALA A 216 8.00 5.35 5.11
CA ALA A 216 8.22 5.33 6.56
C ALA A 216 6.93 5.52 7.38
N GLY A 217 5.81 5.89 6.74
CA GLY A 217 4.56 6.14 7.44
C GLY A 217 3.60 7.03 6.68
N SER A 218 2.79 7.76 7.44
CA SER A 218 1.85 8.75 6.90
C SER A 218 1.74 9.92 7.87
N PHE A 219 1.34 11.08 7.34
CA PHE A 219 1.10 12.29 8.12
C PHE A 219 -0.29 12.83 7.78
N SER A 220 -1.03 13.26 8.79
CA SER A 220 -2.33 13.93 8.66
C SER A 220 -2.23 15.33 9.26
N PHE A 221 -2.53 16.34 8.46
CA PHE A 221 -2.56 17.74 8.90
C PHE A 221 -3.61 17.96 9.99
N ARG A 222 -4.77 17.32 9.87
CA ARG A 222 -5.82 17.36 10.87
C ARG A 222 -5.38 16.76 12.20
N SER A 223 -4.79 15.56 12.18
CA SER A 223 -4.31 14.90 13.39
C SER A 223 -3.17 15.66 14.07
N ALA A 224 -2.39 16.41 13.29
CA ALA A 224 -1.32 17.28 13.79
C ALA A 224 -1.82 18.65 14.26
N GLY A 225 -3.12 18.96 14.15
CA GLY A 225 -3.67 20.27 14.54
C GLY A 225 -3.26 21.43 13.62
N LEU A 226 -2.98 21.13 12.34
CA LEU A 226 -2.54 22.09 11.33
C LEU A 226 -3.64 22.47 10.33
N LEU A 227 -4.86 21.97 10.57
CA LEU A 227 -6.09 22.27 9.84
C LEU A 227 -7.21 22.62 10.80
#